data_1578f974b85e891eb7b7dcb6032b70db
#
_entry.id   1578f974b85e891eb7b7dcb6032b70db
#
_cell.length_a   1.000
_cell.length_b   1.000
_cell.length_c   1.000
_cell.angle_alpha   90.00
_cell.angle_beta   90.00
_cell.angle_gamma   90.00
#
_symmetry.space_group_name_H-M   'P 1'
#
loop_
_entity.id
_entity.type
_entity.pdbx_description
1 polymer ?
#
loop_
_entity_poly.entity_id
_entity_poly.type
_entity_poly.pdbx_seq_one_letter_code
_entity_poly.pdbx_strand_id
1 'polypeptide(L)'
;MFKLFKEAFKTANDCIILAIPLVLFMWILSFYFAFSNAVVDTPAEIGLAFLTVLFMAGAFLSGWFYMVKNAIQISKVVYVMDEDRAKATMNLFKDIPYGIGKYFISFILMSLAFILIVSITAYLVFAIGREFIGNVFTPEQLSTALSSTQDMKLFISSLDLEQLQKLCMWNLLIMGTTTVMSYLFMLWIPEIIYKTMNPLIALFKSIGKLFIKFSKTILLFIYISILNIIMSFLSTFTLVHPLLYILIMVIYFYFIVYIVVLIFSFYEKEFCEEESNEEPKA
;
A
#
# COMPACT_ATOMS: atom_id res chain seq x y z
N MET A 1 -13.37 -5.37 17.55
CA MET A 1 -12.16 -5.57 16.71
C MET A 1 -11.91 -7.03 16.38
N PHE A 2 -11.82 -7.97 17.33
CA PHE A 2 -11.54 -9.39 17.03
C PHE A 2 -12.55 -10.03 16.05
N LYS A 3 -13.83 -9.74 16.21
CA LYS A 3 -14.89 -10.17 15.27
C LYS A 3 -14.63 -9.63 13.85
N LEU A 4 -14.24 -8.36 13.74
CA LEU A 4 -13.90 -7.74 12.45
C LEU A 4 -12.73 -8.44 11.76
N PHE A 5 -11.66 -8.77 12.51
CA PHE A 5 -10.50 -9.48 11.96
C PHE A 5 -10.90 -10.85 11.39
N LYS A 6 -11.74 -11.59 12.12
CA LYS A 6 -12.26 -12.89 11.69
C LYS A 6 -13.18 -12.76 10.46
N GLU A 7 -14.05 -11.76 10.44
CA GLU A 7 -14.94 -11.48 9.30
C GLU A 7 -14.14 -11.09 8.05
N ALA A 8 -13.16 -10.20 8.19
CA ALA A 8 -12.28 -9.80 7.09
C ALA A 8 -11.45 -10.98 6.55
N PHE A 9 -10.94 -11.85 7.44
CA PHE A 9 -10.24 -13.07 7.02
C PHE A 9 -11.15 -14.01 6.23
N LYS A 10 -12.38 -14.21 6.71
CA LYS A 10 -13.38 -14.99 5.99
C LYS A 10 -13.67 -14.38 4.62
N THR A 11 -13.92 -13.07 4.54
CA THR A 11 -14.18 -12.37 3.28
C THR A 11 -13.00 -12.48 2.30
N ALA A 12 -11.77 -12.31 2.77
CA ALA A 12 -10.58 -12.47 1.94
C ALA A 12 -10.44 -13.89 1.39
N ASN A 13 -10.74 -14.90 2.22
CA ASN A 13 -10.72 -16.31 1.80
C ASN A 13 -11.85 -16.63 0.81
N ASP A 14 -13.04 -16.14 1.06
CA ASP A 14 -14.20 -16.32 0.20
C ASP A 14 -14.05 -15.62 -1.16
N CYS A 15 -13.30 -14.52 -1.19
CA CYS A 15 -13.03 -13.70 -2.38
C CYS A 15 -11.55 -13.71 -2.78
N ILE A 16 -10.90 -14.87 -2.71
CA ILE A 16 -9.47 -15.03 -3.09
C ILE A 16 -9.22 -14.62 -4.56
N ILE A 17 -10.25 -14.58 -5.37
CA ILE A 17 -10.22 -14.09 -6.76
C ILE A 17 -9.68 -12.65 -6.86
N LEU A 18 -9.74 -11.86 -5.78
CA LEU A 18 -9.14 -10.52 -5.69
C LEU A 18 -7.62 -10.53 -5.88
N ALA A 19 -6.95 -11.66 -5.64
CA ALA A 19 -5.51 -11.79 -5.84
C ALA A 19 -5.13 -11.89 -7.33
N ILE A 20 -6.03 -12.39 -8.18
CA ILE A 20 -5.73 -12.62 -9.60
C ILE A 20 -5.37 -11.33 -10.35
N PRO A 21 -6.19 -10.26 -10.29
CA PRO A 21 -5.82 -8.99 -10.94
C PRO A 21 -4.51 -8.41 -10.40
N LEU A 22 -4.26 -8.57 -9.11
CA LEU A 22 -3.03 -8.10 -8.46
C LEU A 22 -1.79 -8.81 -9.02
N VAL A 23 -1.84 -10.15 -9.14
CA VAL A 23 -0.76 -10.94 -9.73
C VAL A 23 -0.53 -10.56 -11.20
N LEU A 24 -1.61 -10.45 -11.98
CA LEU A 24 -1.52 -10.05 -13.39
C LEU A 24 -0.92 -8.65 -13.55
N PHE A 25 -1.32 -7.71 -12.71
CA PHE A 25 -0.77 -6.36 -12.73
C PHE A 25 0.72 -6.32 -12.39
N MET A 26 1.15 -7.09 -11.39
CA MET A 26 2.58 -7.20 -11.03
C MET A 26 3.40 -7.82 -12.16
N TRP A 27 2.85 -8.79 -12.89
CA TRP A 27 3.48 -9.34 -14.08
C TRP A 27 3.63 -8.29 -15.18
N ILE A 28 2.57 -7.57 -15.51
CA ILE A 28 2.59 -6.51 -16.52
C ILE A 28 3.63 -5.45 -16.16
N LEU A 29 3.67 -5.01 -14.90
CA LEU A 29 4.69 -4.06 -14.44
C LEU A 29 6.11 -4.62 -14.56
N SER A 30 6.33 -5.89 -14.18
CA SER A 30 7.64 -6.52 -14.28
C SER A 30 8.13 -6.59 -15.72
N PHE A 31 7.28 -6.96 -16.67
CA PHE A 31 7.60 -6.91 -18.09
C PHE A 31 7.88 -5.50 -18.59
N TYR A 32 7.05 -4.54 -18.17
CA TYR A 32 7.25 -3.14 -18.54
C TYR A 32 8.60 -2.61 -18.06
N PHE A 33 8.98 -2.85 -16.80
CA PHE A 33 10.26 -2.42 -16.26
C PHE A 33 11.45 -3.14 -16.92
N ALA A 34 11.34 -4.44 -17.17
CA ALA A 34 12.39 -5.17 -17.88
C ALA A 34 12.63 -4.61 -19.28
N PHE A 35 11.56 -4.23 -19.98
CA PHE A 35 11.66 -3.61 -21.30
C PHE A 35 12.14 -2.15 -21.25
N SER A 36 11.60 -1.34 -20.35
CA SER A 36 11.96 0.08 -20.25
C SER A 36 13.41 0.29 -19.86
N ASN A 37 13.98 -0.55 -19.00
CA ASN A 37 15.39 -0.50 -18.62
C ASN A 37 16.35 -0.69 -19.82
N ALA A 38 15.87 -1.32 -20.90
CA ALA A 38 16.67 -1.54 -22.11
C ALA A 38 16.57 -0.40 -23.14
N VAL A 39 15.60 0.52 -22.97
CA VAL A 39 15.25 1.52 -24.01
C VAL A 39 15.31 2.96 -23.49
N VAL A 40 15.24 3.17 -22.17
CA VAL A 40 15.14 4.51 -21.57
C VAL A 40 16.52 5.08 -21.31
N ASP A 41 16.97 6.00 -22.20
CA ASP A 41 18.28 6.64 -22.11
C ASP A 41 18.20 8.16 -21.94
N THR A 42 17.07 8.78 -22.26
CA THR A 42 16.90 10.23 -22.23
C THR A 42 15.95 10.70 -21.12
N PRO A 43 16.10 11.94 -20.61
CA PRO A 43 15.16 12.51 -19.62
C PRO A 43 13.71 12.54 -20.10
N ALA A 44 13.46 12.71 -21.40
CA ALA A 44 12.12 12.69 -21.98
C ALA A 44 11.49 11.27 -21.91
N GLU A 45 12.29 10.25 -22.19
CA GLU A 45 11.86 8.83 -22.08
C GLU A 45 11.59 8.43 -20.64
N ILE A 46 12.41 8.92 -19.67
CA ILE A 46 12.14 8.73 -18.24
C ILE A 46 10.79 9.35 -17.87
N GLY A 47 10.51 10.56 -18.33
CA GLY A 47 9.23 11.23 -18.10
C GLY A 47 8.05 10.45 -18.69
N LEU A 48 8.18 9.93 -19.91
CA LEU A 48 7.16 9.12 -20.57
C LEU A 48 6.96 7.78 -19.84
N ALA A 49 8.04 7.13 -19.43
CA ALA A 49 7.98 5.89 -18.66
C ALA A 49 7.25 6.10 -17.33
N PHE A 50 7.56 7.19 -16.62
CA PHE A 50 6.87 7.56 -15.39
C PHE A 50 5.36 7.79 -15.60
N LEU A 51 4.98 8.55 -16.62
CA LEU A 51 3.57 8.78 -16.98
C LEU A 51 2.86 7.46 -17.29
N THR A 52 3.50 6.58 -18.06
CA THR A 52 2.95 5.26 -18.39
C THR A 52 2.65 4.44 -17.14
N VAL A 53 3.61 4.35 -16.21
CA VAL A 53 3.42 3.63 -14.93
C VAL A 53 2.31 4.29 -14.10
N LEU A 54 2.26 5.62 -14.06
CA LEU A 54 1.22 6.36 -13.35
C LEU A 54 -0.18 6.04 -13.89
N PHE A 55 -0.35 6.03 -15.22
CA PHE A 55 -1.63 5.68 -15.83
C PHE A 55 -2.00 4.21 -15.64
N MET A 56 -1.05 3.30 -15.78
CA MET A 56 -1.27 1.86 -15.54
C MET A 56 -1.68 1.60 -14.09
N ALA A 57 -0.96 2.18 -13.13
CA ALA A 57 -1.28 2.07 -11.72
C ALA A 57 -2.63 2.70 -11.38
N GLY A 58 -2.93 3.89 -11.90
CA GLY A 58 -4.21 4.56 -11.71
C GLY A 58 -5.40 3.73 -12.23
N ALA A 59 -5.27 3.15 -13.42
CA ALA A 59 -6.29 2.27 -13.99
C ALA A 59 -6.47 1.00 -13.14
N PHE A 60 -5.38 0.33 -12.81
CA PHE A 60 -5.44 -0.88 -12.01
C PHE A 60 -6.04 -0.62 -10.62
N LEU A 61 -5.52 0.35 -9.87
CA LEU A 61 -5.95 0.63 -8.50
C LEU A 61 -7.42 1.05 -8.44
N SER A 62 -7.89 1.88 -9.38
CA SER A 62 -9.28 2.33 -9.43
C SER A 62 -10.25 1.16 -9.66
N GLY A 63 -9.94 0.25 -10.57
CA GLY A 63 -10.73 -0.95 -10.83
C GLY A 63 -10.67 -1.94 -9.68
N TRP A 64 -9.47 -2.22 -9.17
CA TRP A 64 -9.25 -3.22 -8.15
C TRP A 64 -9.87 -2.84 -6.79
N PHE A 65 -9.70 -1.61 -6.33
CA PHE A 65 -10.31 -1.17 -5.07
C PHE A 65 -11.84 -1.10 -5.15
N TYR A 66 -12.39 -0.78 -6.33
CA TYR A 66 -13.83 -0.88 -6.53
C TYR A 66 -14.32 -2.33 -6.47
N MET A 67 -13.57 -3.27 -7.07
CA MET A 67 -13.82 -4.70 -6.96
C MET A 67 -13.76 -5.18 -5.49
N VAL A 68 -12.80 -4.70 -4.69
CA VAL A 68 -12.72 -5.01 -3.24
C VAL A 68 -13.95 -4.55 -2.49
N LYS A 69 -14.43 -3.33 -2.73
CA LYS A 69 -15.67 -2.82 -2.13
C LYS A 69 -16.86 -3.76 -2.41
N ASN A 70 -17.03 -4.15 -3.67
CA ASN A 70 -18.14 -5.01 -4.07
C ASN A 70 -17.97 -6.44 -3.51
N ALA A 71 -16.76 -6.96 -3.41
CA ALA A 71 -16.47 -8.24 -2.77
C ALA A 71 -16.93 -8.28 -1.30
N ILE A 72 -16.71 -7.19 -0.54
CA ILE A 72 -17.18 -7.08 0.84
C ILE A 72 -18.73 -7.10 0.88
N GLN A 73 -19.40 -6.44 -0.06
CA GLN A 73 -20.86 -6.46 -0.13
C GLN A 73 -21.39 -7.85 -0.48
N ILE A 74 -20.79 -8.54 -1.45
CA ILE A 74 -21.14 -9.91 -1.82
C ILE A 74 -20.95 -10.87 -0.64
N SER A 75 -19.89 -10.72 0.15
CA SER A 75 -19.62 -11.59 1.30
C SER A 75 -20.66 -11.47 2.44
N LYS A 76 -21.43 -10.38 2.48
CA LYS A 76 -22.53 -10.17 3.44
C LYS A 76 -23.83 -10.86 3.01
N VAL A 77 -23.97 -11.25 1.75
CA VAL A 77 -25.14 -11.92 1.22
C VAL A 77 -25.08 -13.40 1.59
N VAL A 78 -26.20 -13.93 2.11
CA VAL A 78 -26.33 -15.36 2.39
C VAL A 78 -26.78 -16.07 1.10
N TYR A 79 -25.89 -16.85 0.53
CA TYR A 79 -26.20 -17.69 -0.64
C TYR A 79 -26.70 -19.05 -0.19
N VAL A 80 -27.78 -19.53 -0.81
CA VAL A 80 -28.37 -20.85 -0.55
C VAL A 80 -27.56 -21.97 -1.22
N MET A 81 -26.94 -21.65 -2.39
CA MET A 81 -26.10 -22.59 -3.14
C MET A 81 -24.68 -22.04 -3.30
N ASP A 82 -23.68 -22.90 -3.18
CA ASP A 82 -22.27 -22.54 -3.41
C ASP A 82 -22.01 -22.10 -4.85
N GLU A 83 -22.77 -22.63 -5.83
CA GLU A 83 -22.68 -22.21 -7.23
C GLU A 83 -23.07 -20.75 -7.45
N ASP A 84 -24.10 -20.25 -6.77
CA ASP A 84 -24.53 -18.86 -6.89
C ASP A 84 -23.49 -17.92 -6.30
N ARG A 85 -22.86 -18.34 -5.20
CA ARG A 85 -21.74 -17.63 -4.60
C ARG A 85 -20.54 -17.58 -5.54
N ALA A 86 -20.17 -18.71 -6.15
CA ALA A 86 -19.09 -18.78 -7.10
C ALA A 86 -19.33 -17.87 -8.33
N LYS A 87 -20.55 -17.87 -8.88
CA LYS A 87 -20.95 -16.98 -9.98
C LYS A 87 -20.88 -15.51 -9.59
N ALA A 88 -21.37 -15.14 -8.39
CA ALA A 88 -21.30 -13.79 -7.88
C ALA A 88 -19.84 -13.32 -7.73
N THR A 89 -18.99 -14.17 -7.19
CA THR A 89 -17.56 -13.90 -7.02
C THR A 89 -16.84 -13.73 -8.38
N MET A 90 -17.15 -14.59 -9.36
CA MET A 90 -16.58 -14.43 -10.72
C MET A 90 -17.08 -13.17 -11.44
N ASN A 91 -18.30 -12.72 -11.17
CA ASN A 91 -18.81 -11.48 -11.74
C ASN A 91 -18.07 -10.22 -11.25
N LEU A 92 -17.31 -10.30 -10.15
CA LEU A 92 -16.48 -9.19 -9.68
C LEU A 92 -15.46 -8.68 -10.72
N PHE A 93 -15.03 -9.52 -11.67
CA PHE A 93 -14.18 -9.04 -12.76
C PHE A 93 -14.84 -7.96 -13.63
N LYS A 94 -16.17 -7.97 -13.72
CA LYS A 94 -16.94 -6.96 -14.47
C LYS A 94 -16.91 -5.59 -13.79
N ASP A 95 -16.58 -5.56 -12.50
CA ASP A 95 -16.48 -4.32 -11.74
C ASP A 95 -15.20 -3.53 -12.05
N ILE A 96 -14.16 -4.21 -12.57
CA ILE A 96 -12.88 -3.55 -12.90
C ILE A 96 -13.07 -2.43 -13.94
N PRO A 97 -13.65 -2.67 -15.13
CA PRO A 97 -13.90 -1.59 -16.12
C PRO A 97 -14.78 -0.47 -15.55
N TYR A 98 -15.79 -0.82 -14.77
CA TYR A 98 -16.66 0.17 -14.15
C TYR A 98 -15.89 1.04 -13.12
N GLY A 99 -15.08 0.42 -12.28
CA GLY A 99 -14.22 1.12 -11.32
C GLY A 99 -13.23 2.06 -12.02
N ILE A 100 -12.62 1.62 -13.13
CA ILE A 100 -11.74 2.44 -13.96
C ILE A 100 -12.52 3.65 -14.47
N GLY A 101 -13.67 3.46 -15.12
CA GLY A 101 -14.47 4.56 -15.67
C GLY A 101 -14.87 5.59 -14.61
N LYS A 102 -15.11 5.14 -13.36
CA LYS A 102 -15.60 6.01 -12.30
C LYS A 102 -14.48 6.72 -11.51
N TYR A 103 -13.39 6.02 -11.20
CA TYR A 103 -12.41 6.50 -10.23
C TYR A 103 -11.02 6.79 -10.82
N PHE A 104 -10.78 6.52 -12.10
CA PHE A 104 -9.46 6.65 -12.74
C PHE A 104 -8.80 8.01 -12.47
N ILE A 105 -9.51 9.10 -12.76
CA ILE A 105 -9.00 10.47 -12.56
C ILE A 105 -8.69 10.72 -11.07
N SER A 106 -9.54 10.23 -10.17
CA SER A 106 -9.32 10.37 -8.72
C SER A 106 -8.04 9.66 -8.27
N PHE A 107 -7.75 8.49 -8.84
CA PHE A 107 -6.52 7.74 -8.50
C PHE A 107 -5.26 8.35 -9.11
N ILE A 108 -5.33 8.90 -10.32
CA ILE A 108 -4.22 9.68 -10.88
C ILE A 108 -3.90 10.90 -10.00
N LEU A 109 -4.91 11.67 -9.65
CA LEU A 109 -4.74 12.85 -8.78
C LEU A 109 -4.27 12.46 -7.37
N MET A 110 -4.77 11.35 -6.83
CA MET A 110 -4.30 10.80 -5.56
C MET A 110 -2.82 10.41 -5.62
N SER A 111 -2.40 9.74 -6.68
CA SER A 111 -1.00 9.32 -6.86
C SER A 111 -0.07 10.54 -6.98
N LEU A 112 -0.48 11.57 -7.73
CA LEU A 112 0.28 12.82 -7.83
C LEU A 112 0.36 13.55 -6.48
N ALA A 113 -0.75 13.64 -5.75
CA ALA A 113 -0.77 14.23 -4.42
C ALA A 113 0.10 13.44 -3.43
N PHE A 114 0.07 12.11 -3.50
CA PHE A 114 0.92 11.22 -2.70
C PHE A 114 2.40 11.48 -2.95
N ILE A 115 2.81 11.51 -4.23
CA ILE A 115 4.20 11.77 -4.61
C ILE A 115 4.65 13.15 -4.09
N LEU A 116 3.81 14.17 -4.24
CA LEU A 116 4.11 15.52 -3.76
C LEU A 116 4.29 15.55 -2.24
N ILE A 117 3.35 14.95 -1.48
CA ILE A 117 3.42 14.91 -0.01
C ILE A 117 4.65 14.13 0.46
N VAL A 118 4.93 12.97 -0.15
CA VAL A 118 6.10 12.16 0.20
C VAL A 118 7.39 12.93 -0.12
N SER A 119 7.47 13.63 -1.26
CA SER A 119 8.64 14.43 -1.63
C SER A 119 8.88 15.58 -0.65
N ILE A 120 7.85 16.31 -0.27
CA ILE A 120 7.94 17.38 0.74
C ILE A 120 8.38 16.81 2.09
N THR A 121 7.77 15.70 2.50
CA THR A 121 8.11 15.03 3.77
C THR A 121 9.55 14.52 3.76
N ALA A 122 10.01 13.90 2.68
CA ALA A 122 11.39 13.45 2.52
C ALA A 122 12.39 14.62 2.61
N TYR A 123 12.07 15.74 1.96
CA TYR A 123 12.88 16.96 2.05
C TYR A 123 12.97 17.48 3.49
N LEU A 124 11.85 17.55 4.20
CA LEU A 124 11.80 18.00 5.60
C LEU A 124 12.59 17.06 6.51
N VAL A 125 12.41 15.74 6.36
CA VAL A 125 13.16 14.72 7.11
C VAL A 125 14.65 14.85 6.86
N PHE A 126 15.05 15.06 5.61
CA PHE A 126 16.45 15.27 5.26
C PHE A 126 17.00 16.56 5.87
N ALA A 127 16.27 17.67 5.80
CA ALA A 127 16.69 18.95 6.39
C ALA A 127 16.86 18.86 7.91
N ILE A 128 15.86 18.27 8.59
CA ILE A 128 15.88 18.03 10.04
C ILE A 128 17.01 17.07 10.42
N GLY A 129 17.13 15.95 9.72
CA GLY A 129 18.16 14.96 10.02
C GLY A 129 19.57 15.54 9.83
N ARG A 130 19.78 16.35 8.80
CA ARG A 130 21.07 17.02 8.57
C ARG A 130 21.43 17.98 9.69
N GLU A 131 20.46 18.69 10.24
CA GLU A 131 20.67 19.67 11.33
C GLU A 131 20.95 18.97 12.67
N PHE A 132 20.19 17.94 13.02
CA PHE A 132 20.25 17.29 14.34
C PHE A 132 21.18 16.10 14.41
N ILE A 133 21.32 15.33 13.34
CA ILE A 133 22.15 14.10 13.30
C ILE A 133 23.47 14.37 12.59
N GLY A 134 23.46 15.25 11.59
CA GLY A 134 24.59 15.55 10.72
C GLY A 134 24.75 14.53 9.59
N ASN A 135 25.79 14.76 8.78
CA ASN A 135 26.15 13.85 7.70
C ASN A 135 26.82 12.60 8.25
N VAL A 136 26.39 11.44 7.77
CA VAL A 136 27.00 10.14 8.11
C VAL A 136 28.24 9.90 7.24
N PHE A 137 28.16 10.31 5.95
CA PHE A 137 29.17 10.04 4.93
C PHE A 137 29.46 11.29 4.13
N THR A 138 30.69 11.36 3.60
CA THR A 138 31.01 12.33 2.54
C THR A 138 30.50 11.83 1.19
N PRO A 139 30.25 12.72 0.20
CA PRO A 139 29.82 12.30 -1.14
C PRO A 139 30.81 11.34 -1.81
N GLU A 140 32.12 11.52 -1.56
CA GLU A 140 33.16 10.65 -2.10
C GLU A 140 33.10 9.23 -1.48
N GLN A 141 32.93 9.13 -0.18
CA GLN A 141 32.75 7.84 0.51
C GLN A 141 31.54 7.09 -0.03
N LEU A 142 30.42 7.79 -0.23
CA LEU A 142 29.20 7.19 -0.74
C LEU A 142 29.37 6.73 -2.21
N SER A 143 29.99 7.53 -3.07
CA SER A 143 30.23 7.17 -4.46
C SER A 143 31.13 5.93 -4.59
N THR A 144 32.16 5.82 -3.75
CA THR A 144 33.04 4.64 -3.70
C THR A 144 32.29 3.41 -3.20
N ALA A 145 31.47 3.54 -2.15
CA ALA A 145 30.69 2.44 -1.61
C ALA A 145 29.64 1.91 -2.61
N LEU A 146 29.07 2.77 -3.45
CA LEU A 146 28.06 2.41 -4.45
C LEU A 146 28.63 1.79 -5.72
N SER A 147 29.97 1.77 -5.91
CA SER A 147 30.61 1.27 -7.14
C SER A 147 30.49 -0.25 -7.29
N SER A 148 30.46 -1.01 -6.19
CA SER A 148 30.22 -2.46 -6.22
C SER A 148 29.60 -2.98 -4.92
N THR A 149 28.98 -4.16 -4.96
CA THR A 149 28.44 -4.84 -3.76
C THR A 149 29.55 -5.20 -2.77
N GLN A 150 30.75 -5.44 -3.25
CA GLN A 150 31.92 -5.78 -2.42
C GLN A 150 32.43 -4.54 -1.69
N ASP A 151 32.52 -3.41 -2.38
CA ASP A 151 32.91 -2.13 -1.79
C ASP A 151 31.91 -1.66 -0.74
N MET A 152 30.61 -1.87 -0.97
CA MET A 152 29.56 -1.61 0.02
C MET A 152 29.75 -2.44 1.30
N LYS A 153 30.08 -3.74 1.19
CA LYS A 153 30.35 -4.59 2.36
C LYS A 153 31.58 -4.15 3.14
N LEU A 154 32.67 -3.84 2.43
CA LEU A 154 33.90 -3.32 3.04
C LEU A 154 33.65 -1.98 3.72
N PHE A 155 32.91 -1.10 3.06
CA PHE A 155 32.53 0.18 3.60
C PHE A 155 31.72 0.05 4.88
N ILE A 156 30.69 -0.78 4.93
CA ILE A 156 29.88 -1.01 6.14
C ILE A 156 30.75 -1.56 7.27
N SER A 157 31.70 -2.44 6.98
CA SER A 157 32.61 -3.01 7.99
C SER A 157 33.66 -2.02 8.52
N SER A 158 33.92 -0.93 7.78
CA SER A 158 34.87 0.11 8.14
C SER A 158 34.26 1.28 8.92
N LEU A 159 32.93 1.29 9.13
CA LEU A 159 32.27 2.36 9.87
C LEU A 159 32.71 2.40 11.33
N ASP A 160 33.01 3.58 11.81
CA ASP A 160 33.26 3.80 13.22
C ASP A 160 31.99 3.85 14.06
N LEU A 161 32.13 3.87 15.39
CA LEU A 161 30.98 3.83 16.30
C LEU A 161 30.09 5.07 16.15
N GLU A 162 30.68 6.24 15.89
CA GLU A 162 29.94 7.49 15.70
C GLU A 162 29.10 7.46 14.44
N GLN A 163 29.67 6.98 13.34
CA GLN A 163 28.96 6.79 12.05
C GLN A 163 27.81 5.78 12.18
N LEU A 164 28.04 4.67 12.91
CA LEU A 164 27.00 3.69 13.18
C LEU A 164 25.84 4.28 14.01
N GLN A 165 26.15 5.08 15.02
CA GLN A 165 25.14 5.77 15.81
C GLN A 165 24.33 6.75 14.98
N LYS A 166 24.99 7.58 14.15
CA LYS A 166 24.31 8.50 13.22
C LYS A 166 23.41 7.73 12.23
N LEU A 167 23.90 6.62 11.68
CA LEU A 167 23.13 5.78 10.76
C LEU A 167 21.89 5.20 11.46
N CYS A 168 22.02 4.75 12.70
CA CYS A 168 20.90 4.28 13.50
C CYS A 168 19.87 5.38 13.75
N MET A 169 20.30 6.60 14.11
CA MET A 169 19.42 7.76 14.29
C MET A 169 18.68 8.14 13.00
N TRP A 170 19.37 8.15 11.85
CA TRP A 170 18.74 8.36 10.55
C TRP A 170 17.68 7.31 10.25
N ASN A 171 17.99 6.03 10.51
CA ASN A 171 17.05 4.94 10.29
C ASN A 171 15.80 5.10 11.18
N LEU A 172 15.98 5.44 12.46
CA LEU A 172 14.86 5.70 13.36
C LEU A 172 14.00 6.88 12.92
N LEU A 173 14.61 7.96 12.44
CA LEU A 173 13.90 9.14 11.92
C LEU A 173 13.06 8.77 10.68
N ILE A 174 13.66 8.05 9.73
CA ILE A 174 12.97 7.60 8.50
C ILE A 174 11.84 6.62 8.84
N MET A 175 12.11 5.62 9.68
CA MET A 175 11.10 4.64 10.12
C MET A 175 9.94 5.31 10.86
N GLY A 176 10.24 6.21 11.80
CA GLY A 176 9.22 6.95 12.53
C GLY A 176 8.33 7.76 11.59
N THR A 177 8.93 8.51 10.67
CA THR A 177 8.20 9.31 9.69
C THR A 177 7.36 8.43 8.77
N THR A 178 7.91 7.36 8.24
CA THR A 178 7.19 6.42 7.37
C THR A 178 6.01 5.78 8.10
N THR A 179 6.18 5.44 9.38
CA THR A 179 5.12 4.89 10.22
C THR A 179 3.97 5.87 10.40
N VAL A 180 4.28 7.14 10.72
CA VAL A 180 3.26 8.20 10.86
C VAL A 180 2.53 8.42 9.54
N MET A 181 3.24 8.53 8.42
CA MET A 181 2.64 8.70 7.10
C MET A 181 1.73 7.52 6.72
N SER A 182 2.17 6.29 7.00
CA SER A 182 1.36 5.08 6.74
C SER A 182 0.07 5.08 7.56
N TYR A 183 0.12 5.53 8.81
CA TYR A 183 -1.07 5.70 9.64
C TYR A 183 -2.02 6.75 9.06
N LEU A 184 -1.50 7.93 8.69
CA LEU A 184 -2.31 9.04 8.15
C LEU A 184 -3.00 8.69 6.82
N PHE A 185 -2.37 7.88 5.99
CA PHE A 185 -2.91 7.48 4.68
C PHE A 185 -3.80 6.22 4.74
N MET A 186 -3.86 5.52 5.87
CA MET A 186 -4.54 4.23 5.98
C MET A 186 -5.99 4.24 5.49
N LEU A 187 -6.76 5.30 5.77
CA LEU A 187 -8.16 5.40 5.39
C LEU A 187 -8.42 6.24 4.12
N TRP A 188 -7.37 6.74 3.46
CA TRP A 188 -7.51 7.62 2.30
C TRP A 188 -8.22 6.95 1.12
N ILE A 189 -7.80 5.75 0.76
CA ILE A 189 -8.39 4.99 -0.35
C ILE A 189 -9.85 4.61 -0.08
N PRO A 190 -10.21 4.02 1.07
CA PRO A 190 -11.61 3.79 1.42
C PRO A 190 -12.47 5.07 1.34
N GLU A 191 -11.95 6.22 1.81
CA GLU A 191 -12.68 7.49 1.72
C GLU A 191 -13.01 7.86 0.27
N ILE A 192 -12.05 7.67 -0.67
CA ILE A 192 -12.29 7.91 -2.10
C ILE A 192 -13.37 6.98 -2.65
N ILE A 193 -13.32 5.71 -2.31
CA ILE A 193 -14.22 4.69 -2.89
C ILE A 193 -15.63 4.75 -2.29
N TYR A 194 -15.78 5.13 -1.01
CA TYR A 194 -17.09 5.13 -0.34
C TYR A 194 -17.77 6.49 -0.32
N LYS A 195 -17.03 7.61 -0.21
CA LYS A 195 -17.63 8.92 0.12
C LYS A 195 -17.37 10.03 -0.90
N THR A 196 -16.13 10.28 -1.32
CA THR A 196 -15.82 11.42 -2.18
C THR A 196 -14.75 11.12 -3.21
N MET A 197 -15.03 11.44 -4.47
CA MET A 197 -14.08 11.22 -5.58
C MET A 197 -12.93 12.24 -5.59
N ASN A 198 -13.01 13.33 -4.81
CA ASN A 198 -11.92 14.31 -4.74
C ASN A 198 -10.84 13.81 -3.78
N PRO A 199 -9.62 13.50 -4.24
CA PRO A 199 -8.60 12.89 -3.41
C PRO A 199 -8.08 13.79 -2.30
N LEU A 200 -8.01 15.11 -2.50
CA LEU A 200 -7.55 16.03 -1.46
C LEU A 200 -8.59 16.15 -0.35
N ILE A 201 -9.87 16.29 -0.70
CA ILE A 201 -10.96 16.30 0.29
C ILE A 201 -11.01 14.97 1.03
N ALA A 202 -10.83 13.86 0.31
CA ALA A 202 -10.76 12.52 0.90
C ALA A 202 -9.63 12.40 1.91
N LEU A 203 -8.44 12.94 1.61
CA LEU A 203 -7.31 12.93 2.52
C LEU A 203 -7.63 13.63 3.85
N PHE A 204 -8.09 14.87 3.78
CA PHE A 204 -8.40 15.63 5.01
C PHE A 204 -9.53 14.99 5.83
N LYS A 205 -10.57 14.47 5.16
CA LYS A 205 -11.67 13.75 5.84
C LYS A 205 -11.17 12.44 6.46
N SER A 206 -10.32 11.68 5.77
CA SER A 206 -9.77 10.44 6.30
C SER A 206 -8.91 10.67 7.53
N ILE A 207 -8.07 11.72 7.52
CA ILE A 207 -7.28 12.13 8.70
C ILE A 207 -8.20 12.49 9.86
N GLY A 208 -9.24 13.29 9.62
CA GLY A 208 -10.24 13.62 10.66
C GLY A 208 -10.88 12.37 11.28
N LYS A 209 -11.25 11.38 10.46
CA LYS A 209 -11.82 10.11 10.90
C LYS A 209 -10.86 9.27 11.76
N LEU A 210 -9.54 9.31 11.47
CA LEU A 210 -8.53 8.65 12.30
C LEU A 210 -8.55 9.19 13.74
N PHE A 211 -8.71 10.51 13.91
CA PHE A 211 -8.75 11.12 15.23
C PHE A 211 -10.11 10.93 15.94
N ILE A 212 -11.22 10.93 15.22
CA ILE A 212 -12.56 10.70 15.79
C ILE A 212 -12.66 9.30 16.42
N LYS A 213 -12.13 8.27 15.75
CA LYS A 213 -12.13 6.88 16.23
C LYS A 213 -10.72 6.41 16.62
N PHE A 214 -9.91 7.29 17.25
CA PHE A 214 -8.48 7.09 17.48
C PHE A 214 -8.14 5.72 18.08
N SER A 215 -8.83 5.32 19.17
CA SER A 215 -8.54 4.04 19.83
C SER A 215 -8.74 2.82 18.91
N LYS A 216 -9.75 2.86 18.04
CA LYS A 216 -10.04 1.76 17.13
C LYS A 216 -9.07 1.77 15.93
N THR A 217 -8.75 2.95 15.40
CA THR A 217 -7.84 3.10 14.25
C THR A 217 -6.40 2.77 14.61
N ILE A 218 -5.93 3.18 15.80
CA ILE A 218 -4.59 2.83 16.26
C ILE A 218 -4.45 1.32 16.52
N LEU A 219 -5.49 0.68 17.07
CA LEU A 219 -5.49 -0.76 17.29
C LEU A 219 -5.45 -1.52 15.94
N LEU A 220 -6.22 -1.06 14.94
CA LEU A 220 -6.16 -1.60 13.58
C LEU A 220 -4.76 -1.45 12.99
N PHE A 221 -4.18 -0.26 13.11
CA PHE A 221 -2.84 0.05 12.59
C PHE A 221 -1.76 -0.82 13.25
N ILE A 222 -1.79 -0.97 14.57
CA ILE A 222 -0.87 -1.85 15.30
C ILE A 222 -1.00 -3.30 14.81
N TYR A 223 -2.22 -3.79 14.64
CA TYR A 223 -2.45 -5.14 14.12
C TYR A 223 -1.85 -5.33 12.73
N ILE A 224 -2.09 -4.39 11.80
CA ILE A 224 -1.52 -4.41 10.46
C ILE A 224 0.02 -4.34 10.53
N SER A 225 0.57 -3.50 11.40
CA SER A 225 2.02 -3.37 11.57
C SER A 225 2.67 -4.66 12.06
N ILE A 226 2.05 -5.36 13.03
CA ILE A 226 2.53 -6.67 13.49
C ILE A 226 2.53 -7.69 12.35
N LEU A 227 1.46 -7.73 11.56
CA LEU A 227 1.38 -8.61 10.40
C LEU A 227 2.45 -8.28 9.34
N ASN A 228 2.73 -7.00 9.10
CA ASN A 228 3.79 -6.57 8.19
C ASN A 228 5.18 -7.01 8.69
N ILE A 229 5.44 -6.93 10.00
CA ILE A 229 6.69 -7.42 10.60
C ILE A 229 6.83 -8.93 10.37
N ILE A 230 5.77 -9.70 10.60
CA ILE A 230 5.77 -11.15 10.36
C ILE A 230 6.06 -11.45 8.89
N MET A 231 5.42 -10.73 7.94
CA MET A 231 5.66 -10.91 6.52
C MET A 231 7.08 -10.49 6.10
N SER A 232 7.62 -9.42 6.68
CA SER A 232 9.01 -9.01 6.46
C SER A 232 9.99 -10.08 6.93
N PHE A 233 9.73 -10.69 8.09
CA PHE A 233 10.53 -11.82 8.57
C PHE A 233 10.43 -13.03 7.63
N LEU A 234 9.23 -13.40 7.20
CA LEU A 234 9.04 -14.50 6.24
C LEU A 234 9.75 -14.23 4.90
N SER A 235 9.81 -12.99 4.45
CA SER A 235 10.47 -12.63 3.21
C SER A 235 11.99 -12.91 3.21
N THR A 236 12.63 -12.98 4.37
CA THR A 236 14.06 -13.32 4.46
C THR A 236 14.35 -14.74 3.98
N PHE A 237 13.37 -15.64 4.07
CA PHE A 237 13.52 -17.04 3.61
C PHE A 237 13.41 -17.18 2.09
N THR A 238 12.99 -16.15 1.36
CA THR A 238 12.95 -16.19 -0.12
C THR A 238 14.31 -16.40 -0.76
N LEU A 239 15.38 -16.01 -0.05
CA LEU A 239 16.76 -16.15 -0.54
C LEU A 239 17.32 -17.57 -0.37
N VAL A 240 16.63 -18.44 0.38
CA VAL A 240 17.15 -19.78 0.73
C VAL A 240 16.92 -20.80 -0.38
N HIS A 241 15.72 -20.78 -1.00
CA HIS A 241 15.37 -21.76 -2.01
C HIS A 241 14.28 -21.24 -2.97
N PRO A 242 14.38 -21.49 -4.30
CA PRO A 242 13.41 -21.00 -5.30
C PRO A 242 11.95 -21.41 -5.03
N LEU A 243 11.71 -22.62 -4.50
CA LEU A 243 10.33 -23.04 -4.15
C LEU A 243 9.76 -22.25 -2.99
N LEU A 244 10.59 -21.88 -2.00
CA LEU A 244 10.17 -21.01 -0.90
C LEU A 244 9.82 -19.61 -1.40
N TYR A 245 10.56 -19.10 -2.39
CA TYR A 245 10.24 -17.84 -3.03
C TYR A 245 8.81 -17.85 -3.61
N ILE A 246 8.45 -18.87 -4.40
CA ILE A 246 7.10 -18.99 -4.99
C ILE A 246 6.03 -19.08 -3.90
N LEU A 247 6.25 -19.92 -2.87
CA LEU A 247 5.30 -20.08 -1.76
C LEU A 247 5.08 -18.77 -1.01
N ILE A 248 6.15 -18.07 -0.68
CA ILE A 248 6.08 -16.78 0.04
C ILE A 248 5.42 -15.70 -0.82
N MET A 249 5.65 -15.69 -2.15
CA MET A 249 4.94 -14.80 -3.06
C MET A 249 3.42 -15.01 -3.04
N VAL A 250 2.96 -16.25 -3.06
CA VAL A 250 1.51 -16.55 -2.96
C VAL A 250 0.95 -16.06 -1.63
N ILE A 251 1.64 -16.33 -0.52
CA ILE A 251 1.25 -15.85 0.81
C ILE A 251 1.21 -14.32 0.83
N TYR A 252 2.17 -13.65 0.20
CA TYR A 252 2.25 -12.20 0.15
C TYR A 252 1.07 -11.57 -0.61
N PHE A 253 0.68 -12.12 -1.76
CA PHE A 253 -0.51 -11.64 -2.47
C PHE A 253 -1.80 -11.83 -1.67
N TYR A 254 -1.96 -12.99 -1.03
CA TYR A 254 -3.09 -13.23 -0.13
C TYR A 254 -3.09 -12.23 1.02
N PHE A 255 -1.94 -11.95 1.59
CA PHE A 255 -1.76 -11.00 2.68
C PHE A 255 -2.15 -9.56 2.28
N ILE A 256 -1.76 -9.10 1.08
CA ILE A 256 -2.18 -7.79 0.56
C ILE A 256 -3.71 -7.73 0.45
N VAL A 257 -4.34 -8.76 -0.14
CA VAL A 257 -5.80 -8.84 -0.23
C VAL A 257 -6.44 -8.77 1.15
N TYR A 258 -5.93 -9.54 2.10
CA TYR A 258 -6.45 -9.55 3.47
C TYR A 258 -6.37 -8.18 4.15
N ILE A 259 -5.22 -7.51 4.08
CA ILE A 259 -5.06 -6.16 4.68
C ILE A 259 -6.03 -5.16 4.05
N VAL A 260 -6.15 -5.16 2.73
CA VAL A 260 -7.04 -4.22 2.04
C VAL A 260 -8.49 -4.50 2.39
N VAL A 261 -8.93 -5.76 2.36
CA VAL A 261 -10.28 -6.16 2.79
C VAL A 261 -10.53 -5.74 4.24
N LEU A 262 -9.55 -5.91 5.12
CA LEU A 262 -9.67 -5.53 6.53
C LEU A 262 -9.86 -4.01 6.70
N ILE A 263 -9.06 -3.19 6.01
CA ILE A 263 -9.16 -1.72 6.08
C ILE A 263 -10.51 -1.25 5.54
N PHE A 264 -10.95 -1.80 4.41
CA PHE A 264 -12.24 -1.47 3.80
C PHE A 264 -13.42 -1.90 4.66
N SER A 265 -13.39 -3.11 5.23
CA SER A 265 -14.43 -3.62 6.14
C SER A 265 -14.51 -2.79 7.43
N PHE A 266 -13.35 -2.37 7.95
CA PHE A 266 -13.29 -1.45 9.10
C PHE A 266 -13.93 -0.12 8.76
N TYR A 267 -13.57 0.47 7.61
CA TYR A 267 -14.09 1.74 7.17
C TYR A 267 -15.62 1.69 6.97
N GLU A 268 -16.12 0.66 6.29
CA GLU A 268 -17.55 0.49 6.05
C GLU A 268 -18.33 0.40 7.35
N LYS A 269 -17.86 -0.43 8.28
CA LYS A 269 -18.52 -0.67 9.57
C LYS A 269 -18.54 0.57 10.47
N GLU A 270 -17.42 1.30 10.59
CA GLU A 270 -17.29 2.38 11.56
C GLU A 270 -17.75 3.74 11.01
N PHE A 271 -17.82 3.91 9.68
CA PHE A 271 -18.09 5.22 9.08
C PHE A 271 -19.19 5.24 8.01
N CYS A 272 -19.70 4.06 7.58
CA CYS A 272 -20.82 4.01 6.65
C CYS A 272 -22.09 3.47 7.32
N GLU A 273 -21.99 2.40 8.12
CA GLU A 273 -23.14 1.80 8.79
C GLU A 273 -23.64 2.66 9.97
N GLU A 274 -22.76 3.36 10.69
CA GLU A 274 -23.17 4.26 11.78
C GLU A 274 -23.98 5.45 11.27
N GLU A 275 -23.57 6.09 10.16
CA GLU A 275 -24.31 7.22 9.57
C GLU A 275 -25.73 6.83 9.13
N SER A 276 -25.92 5.60 8.63
CA SER A 276 -27.27 5.12 8.24
C SER A 276 -28.23 4.91 9.42
N ASN A 277 -27.68 4.75 10.63
CA ASN A 277 -28.48 4.58 11.86
C ASN A 277 -28.77 5.91 12.57
N GLU A 278 -28.05 6.99 12.23
CA GLU A 278 -28.24 8.31 12.83
C GLU A 278 -29.20 9.21 12.04
N GLU A 279 -29.53 8.88 10.77
CA GLU A 279 -30.58 9.60 10.05
C GLU A 279 -31.93 9.27 10.69
N PRO A 280 -32.63 10.25 11.30
CA PRO A 280 -33.95 10.02 11.84
C PRO A 280 -34.87 9.62 10.69
N LYS A 281 -35.55 8.48 10.87
CA LYS A 281 -36.67 8.09 10.00
C LYS A 281 -37.71 9.21 10.06
N ALA A 282 -37.65 10.11 9.08
CA ALA A 282 -38.65 11.15 8.88
C ALA A 282 -39.97 10.58 8.38
#